data_13feb858f0fc696e78805dc96e4909aa
#
_entry.id   13feb858f0fc696e78805dc96e4909aa
#
_cell.length_a   1.000
_cell.length_b   1.000
_cell.length_c   1.000
_cell.angle_alpha   90.00
_cell.angle_beta   90.00
_cell.angle_gamma   90.00
#
_symmetry.space_group_name_H-M   'P 1'
#
loop_
_entity.id
_entity.type
_entity.pdbx_description
1 polymer ?
#
loop_
_entity_poly.entity_id
_entity_poly.type
_entity_poly.pdbx_seq_one_letter_code
_entity_poly.pdbx_strand_id
1 'polypeptide(L)'
;MKPTPKRDRADSAKAAVTAIQSAALGPIAPPKFVTVRKQDRPLWNAIVMARPRDTWNDADLILASHLARAYGDMAHLEAHIDRNGMVVDEKINPACALLDKATRRALALARQLKVDAVSTVGKSRDIRNGSELE
;
A
#
# COMPACT_ATOMS: atom_id res chain seq x y z
N MET A 1 5.53 -11.62 -37.65
CA MET A 1 5.29 -11.81 -36.21
C MET A 1 6.11 -10.78 -35.43
N LYS A 2 5.46 -9.94 -34.65
CA LYS A 2 6.20 -9.03 -33.77
C LYS A 2 6.76 -9.85 -32.58
N PRO A 3 8.06 -9.74 -32.25
CA PRO A 3 8.58 -10.46 -31.10
C PRO A 3 7.92 -9.96 -29.81
N THR A 4 7.47 -10.88 -28.96
CA THR A 4 6.96 -10.53 -27.64
C THR A 4 8.10 -9.90 -26.82
N PRO A 5 7.88 -8.72 -26.19
CA PRO A 5 8.91 -8.10 -25.38
C PRO A 5 9.32 -9.05 -24.25
N LYS A 6 10.61 -9.33 -24.16
CA LYS A 6 11.14 -10.19 -23.09
C LYS A 6 11.04 -9.42 -21.77
N ARG A 7 10.32 -9.98 -20.80
CA ARG A 7 10.21 -9.38 -19.47
C ARG A 7 11.57 -9.36 -18.80
N ASP A 8 12.03 -8.20 -18.38
CA ASP A 8 13.27 -8.05 -17.63
C ASP A 8 13.21 -8.81 -16.31
N ARG A 9 14.29 -9.50 -15.96
CA ARG A 9 14.41 -10.14 -14.64
C ARG A 9 14.50 -9.07 -13.55
N ALA A 10 13.89 -9.34 -12.39
CA ALA A 10 13.91 -8.42 -11.24
C ALA A 10 15.32 -8.13 -10.70
N ASP A 11 16.27 -9.02 -10.98
CA ASP A 11 17.69 -8.93 -10.59
C ASP A 11 18.60 -8.33 -11.66
N SER A 12 18.04 -7.89 -12.79
CA SER A 12 18.85 -7.32 -13.88
C SER A 12 19.40 -5.94 -13.50
N ALA A 13 20.56 -5.59 -14.06
CA ALA A 13 21.15 -4.24 -13.91
C ALA A 13 20.19 -3.14 -14.39
N LYS A 14 19.40 -3.40 -15.44
CA LYS A 14 18.39 -2.50 -15.95
C LYS A 14 17.27 -2.27 -14.94
N ALA A 15 16.79 -3.33 -14.27
CA ALA A 15 15.77 -3.22 -13.21
C ALA A 15 16.31 -2.42 -12.02
N ALA A 16 17.57 -2.61 -11.62
CA ALA A 16 18.22 -1.85 -10.56
C ALA A 16 18.32 -0.35 -10.90
N VAL A 17 18.74 -0.01 -12.12
CA VAL A 17 18.80 1.39 -12.59
C VAL A 17 17.42 2.02 -12.62
N THR A 18 16.41 1.32 -13.13
CA THR A 18 15.01 1.80 -13.14
C THR A 18 14.48 2.03 -11.72
N ALA A 19 14.78 1.14 -10.79
CA ALA A 19 14.37 1.28 -9.38
C ALA A 19 15.04 2.51 -8.73
N ILE A 20 16.31 2.75 -8.97
CA ILE A 20 17.04 3.94 -8.48
C ILE A 20 16.44 5.22 -9.07
N GLN A 21 16.18 5.25 -10.36
CA GLN A 21 15.57 6.40 -11.03
C GLN A 21 14.15 6.68 -10.50
N SER A 22 13.34 5.63 -10.29
CA SER A 22 12.00 5.75 -9.72
C SER A 22 12.04 6.29 -8.29
N ALA A 23 12.97 5.82 -7.47
CA ALA A 23 13.16 6.31 -6.11
C ALA A 23 13.55 7.79 -6.09
N ALA A 24 14.41 8.24 -7.01
CA ALA A 24 14.84 9.63 -7.14
C ALA A 24 13.69 10.58 -7.52
N LEU A 25 12.69 10.11 -8.25
CA LEU A 25 11.52 10.91 -8.65
C LEU A 25 10.51 11.11 -7.49
N GLY A 26 10.64 10.34 -6.41
CA GLY A 26 9.72 10.38 -5.29
C GLY A 26 8.34 9.76 -5.58
N PRO A 27 7.36 9.99 -4.70
CA PRO A 27 6.03 9.42 -4.85
C PRO A 27 5.27 10.02 -6.03
N ILE A 28 4.45 9.19 -6.67
CA ILE A 28 3.54 9.63 -7.73
C ILE A 28 2.52 10.60 -7.14
N ALA A 29 2.35 11.76 -7.76
CA ALA A 29 1.29 12.68 -7.35
C ALA A 29 -0.08 12.11 -7.73
N PRO A 30 -1.14 12.31 -6.89
CA PRO A 30 -2.47 11.87 -7.25
C PRO A 30 -2.93 12.49 -8.57
N PRO A 31 -3.46 11.67 -9.51
CA PRO A 31 -4.05 12.19 -10.74
C PRO A 31 -5.25 13.11 -10.45
N LYS A 32 -5.64 13.94 -11.41
CA LYS A 32 -6.78 14.87 -11.25
C LYS A 32 -8.11 14.21 -10.90
N PHE A 33 -8.30 12.97 -11.34
CA PHE A 33 -9.51 12.20 -11.08
C PHE A 33 -9.49 11.41 -9.76
N VAL A 34 -8.41 11.54 -8.97
CA VAL A 34 -8.24 10.87 -7.68
C VAL A 34 -8.20 11.91 -6.57
N THR A 35 -9.05 11.74 -5.56
CA THR A 35 -9.09 12.62 -4.39
C THR A 35 -8.34 11.97 -3.23
N VAL A 36 -7.33 12.66 -2.71
CA VAL A 36 -6.59 12.28 -1.51
C VAL A 36 -6.71 13.41 -0.50
N ARG A 37 -7.30 13.12 0.68
CA ARG A 37 -7.42 14.12 1.74
C ARG A 37 -6.03 14.57 2.20
N LYS A 38 -5.91 15.81 2.65
CA LYS A 38 -4.65 16.38 3.12
C LYS A 38 -4.00 15.49 4.22
N GLN A 39 -4.80 15.01 5.17
CA GLN A 39 -4.33 14.12 6.24
C GLN A 39 -3.87 12.76 5.74
N ASP A 40 -4.37 12.29 4.61
CA ASP A 40 -4.03 10.99 4.03
C ASP A 40 -2.84 11.07 3.06
N ARG A 41 -2.34 12.25 2.78
CA ARG A 41 -1.25 12.44 1.81
C ARG A 41 0.03 11.69 2.17
N PRO A 42 0.50 11.67 3.41
CA PRO A 42 1.64 10.85 3.80
C PRO A 42 1.39 9.35 3.59
N LEU A 43 0.17 8.89 3.82
CA LEU A 43 -0.23 7.49 3.60
C LEU A 43 -0.25 7.14 2.10
N TRP A 44 -0.79 8.02 1.28
CA TRP A 44 -0.71 7.90 -0.18
C TRP A 44 0.74 7.77 -0.65
N ASN A 45 1.60 8.65 -0.20
CA ASN A 45 3.01 8.63 -0.57
C ASN A 45 3.67 7.30 -0.20
N ALA A 46 3.41 6.76 1.00
CA ALA A 46 3.92 5.46 1.43
C ALA A 46 3.41 4.31 0.55
N ILE A 47 2.13 4.33 0.18
CA ILE A 47 1.53 3.29 -0.65
C ILE A 47 2.16 3.28 -2.06
N VAL A 48 2.23 4.42 -2.72
CA VAL A 48 2.74 4.49 -4.10
C VAL A 48 4.24 4.27 -4.19
N MET A 49 4.96 4.45 -3.09
CA MET A 49 6.39 4.12 -2.99
C MET A 49 6.66 2.63 -2.70
N ALA A 50 5.65 1.85 -2.31
CA ALA A 50 5.79 0.43 -2.01
C ALA A 50 5.98 -0.45 -3.25
N ARG A 51 5.71 0.07 -4.44
CA ARG A 51 5.91 -0.59 -5.74
C ARG A 51 6.73 0.31 -6.66
N PRO A 52 7.48 -0.27 -7.61
CA PRO A 52 8.15 0.51 -8.66
C PRO A 52 7.17 1.42 -9.40
N ARG A 53 7.59 2.65 -9.67
CA ARG A 53 6.76 3.70 -10.27
C ARG A 53 6.10 3.29 -11.59
N ASP A 54 6.81 2.57 -12.43
CA ASP A 54 6.35 2.11 -13.74
C ASP A 54 5.33 0.96 -13.69
N THR A 55 5.10 0.36 -12.52
CA THR A 55 4.11 -0.72 -12.34
C THR A 55 2.70 -0.21 -12.03
N TRP A 56 2.54 1.08 -11.76
CA TRP A 56 1.26 1.69 -11.43
C TRP A 56 0.50 2.09 -12.68
N ASN A 57 -0.76 1.67 -12.78
CA ASN A 57 -1.71 2.17 -13.77
C ASN A 57 -2.79 3.03 -13.10
N ASP A 58 -3.61 3.69 -13.89
CA ASP A 58 -4.66 4.59 -13.37
C ASP A 58 -5.67 3.88 -12.49
N ALA A 59 -6.06 2.65 -12.82
CA ALA A 59 -6.99 1.85 -12.00
C ALA A 59 -6.39 1.52 -10.63
N ASP A 60 -5.11 1.17 -10.59
CA ASP A 60 -4.38 0.94 -9.34
C ASP A 60 -4.30 2.21 -8.49
N LEU A 61 -4.09 3.36 -9.11
CA LEU A 61 -4.02 4.64 -8.40
C LEU A 61 -5.37 5.03 -7.78
N ILE A 62 -6.48 4.70 -8.42
CA ILE A 62 -7.82 4.86 -7.83
C ILE A 62 -7.95 4.00 -6.58
N LEU A 63 -7.55 2.73 -6.63
CA LEU A 63 -7.58 1.83 -5.47
C LEU A 63 -6.61 2.27 -4.38
N ALA A 64 -5.45 2.80 -4.76
CA ALA A 64 -4.48 3.35 -3.81
C ALA A 64 -5.06 4.52 -3.01
N SER A 65 -5.90 5.35 -3.61
CA SER A 65 -6.59 6.44 -2.91
C SER A 65 -7.58 5.91 -1.87
N HIS A 66 -8.28 4.83 -2.18
CA HIS A 66 -9.17 4.16 -1.22
C HIS A 66 -8.39 3.50 -0.08
N LEU A 67 -7.23 2.92 -0.36
CA LEU A 67 -6.36 2.36 0.67
C LEU A 67 -5.82 3.46 1.59
N ALA A 68 -5.36 4.57 1.05
CA ALA A 68 -4.90 5.71 1.84
C ALA A 68 -6.00 6.24 2.77
N ARG A 69 -7.22 6.35 2.25
CA ARG A 69 -8.39 6.76 3.04
C ARG A 69 -8.72 5.76 4.14
N ALA A 70 -8.67 4.45 3.84
CA ALA A 70 -8.91 3.41 4.84
C ALA A 70 -7.89 3.49 5.98
N TYR A 71 -6.63 3.67 5.69
CA TYR A 71 -5.58 3.87 6.70
C TYR A 71 -5.81 5.14 7.52
N GLY A 72 -6.21 6.24 6.89
CA GLY A 72 -6.55 7.49 7.57
C GLY A 72 -7.76 7.34 8.49
N ASP A 73 -8.79 6.64 8.04
CA ASP A 73 -9.98 6.34 8.83
C ASP A 73 -9.64 5.44 10.02
N MET A 74 -8.78 4.43 9.84
CA MET A 74 -8.29 3.59 10.93
C MET A 74 -7.59 4.42 12.01
N ALA A 75 -6.68 5.29 11.62
CA ALA A 75 -5.96 6.17 12.56
C ALA A 75 -6.93 7.08 13.33
N HIS A 76 -7.91 7.64 12.65
CA HIS A 76 -8.94 8.48 13.27
C HIS A 76 -9.82 7.70 14.26
N LEU A 77 -10.24 6.49 13.88
CA LEU A 77 -11.06 5.63 14.74
C LEU A 77 -10.27 5.13 15.95
N GLU A 78 -9.00 4.76 15.77
CA GLU A 78 -8.11 4.39 16.88
C GLU A 78 -7.97 5.53 17.87
N ALA A 79 -7.71 6.74 17.41
CA ALA A 79 -7.62 7.92 18.26
C ALA A 79 -8.94 8.21 19.01
N HIS A 80 -10.08 8.01 18.36
CA HIS A 80 -11.40 8.14 18.98
C HIS A 80 -11.62 7.11 20.09
N ILE A 81 -11.27 5.85 19.83
CA ILE A 81 -11.39 4.77 20.82
C ILE A 81 -10.44 5.00 22.00
N ASP A 82 -9.22 5.47 21.75
CA ASP A 82 -8.25 5.77 22.80
C ASP A 82 -8.74 6.87 23.74
N ARG A 83 -9.46 7.87 23.21
CA ARG A 83 -10.04 8.96 24.02
C ARG A 83 -11.30 8.57 24.76
N ASN A 84 -12.18 7.80 24.14
CA ASN A 84 -13.52 7.51 24.67
C ASN A 84 -13.65 6.09 25.26
N GLY A 85 -12.71 5.20 24.97
CA GLY A 85 -12.73 3.80 25.40
C GLY A 85 -13.49 2.88 24.45
N MET A 86 -13.26 1.59 24.62
CA MET A 86 -13.96 0.53 23.87
C MET A 86 -15.39 0.33 24.37
N VAL A 87 -15.67 0.74 25.58
CA VAL A 87 -17.01 0.68 26.21
C VAL A 87 -17.42 2.10 26.61
N VAL A 88 -18.56 2.53 26.13
CA VAL A 88 -19.16 3.84 26.43
C VAL A 88 -20.60 3.64 26.87
N ASP A 89 -21.00 4.20 28.02
CA ASP A 89 -22.34 4.05 28.59
C ASP A 89 -22.80 2.59 28.67
N GLU A 90 -21.91 1.71 29.18
CA GLU A 90 -22.15 0.26 29.35
C GLU A 90 -22.34 -0.51 28.03
N LYS A 91 -22.07 0.11 26.88
CA LYS A 91 -22.19 -0.50 25.56
C LYS A 91 -20.86 -0.43 24.82
N ILE A 92 -20.66 -1.38 23.89
CA ILE A 92 -19.50 -1.36 23.01
C ILE A 92 -19.54 -0.09 22.16
N ASN A 93 -18.42 0.63 22.15
CA ASN A 93 -18.27 1.82 21.30
C ASN A 93 -18.43 1.42 19.81
N PRO A 94 -19.38 2.00 19.06
CA PRO A 94 -19.59 1.69 17.66
C PRO A 94 -18.35 1.89 16.78
N ALA A 95 -17.42 2.74 17.19
CA ALA A 95 -16.16 2.95 16.47
C ALA A 95 -15.32 1.67 16.36
N CYS A 96 -15.44 0.72 17.31
CA CYS A 96 -14.74 -0.57 17.26
C CYS A 96 -15.17 -1.39 16.03
N ALA A 97 -16.45 -1.46 15.72
CA ALA A 97 -16.95 -2.16 14.53
C ALA A 97 -16.55 -1.46 13.23
N LEU A 98 -16.56 -0.13 13.23
CA LEU A 98 -16.09 0.66 12.07
C LEU A 98 -14.60 0.47 11.83
N LEU A 99 -13.80 0.41 12.88
CA LEU A 99 -12.37 0.12 12.78
C LEU A 99 -12.11 -1.26 12.18
N ASP A 100 -12.84 -2.29 12.62
CA ASP A 100 -12.72 -3.64 12.04
C ASP A 100 -13.05 -3.64 10.54
N LYS A 101 -14.10 -2.95 10.13
CA LYS A 101 -14.47 -2.83 8.71
C LYS A 101 -13.39 -2.10 7.91
N ALA A 102 -12.86 -1.01 8.42
CA ALA A 102 -11.78 -0.25 7.77
C ALA A 102 -10.51 -1.09 7.65
N THR A 103 -10.16 -1.84 8.69
CA THR A 103 -9.00 -2.73 8.70
C THR A 103 -9.12 -3.85 7.67
N ARG A 104 -10.28 -4.50 7.57
CA ARG A 104 -10.53 -5.54 6.56
C ARG A 104 -10.45 -4.99 5.15
N ARG A 105 -11.02 -3.81 4.92
CA ARG A 105 -10.93 -3.11 3.62
C ARG A 105 -9.47 -2.81 3.27
N ALA A 106 -8.72 -2.27 4.20
CA ALA A 106 -7.30 -1.96 4.00
C ALA A 106 -6.49 -3.21 3.64
N LEU A 107 -6.68 -4.31 4.37
CA LEU A 107 -5.98 -5.58 4.09
C LEU A 107 -6.33 -6.13 2.70
N ALA A 108 -7.60 -6.10 2.31
CA ALA A 108 -8.03 -6.55 0.99
C ALA A 108 -7.44 -5.69 -0.13
N LEU A 109 -7.46 -4.36 0.01
CA LEU A 109 -6.89 -3.42 -0.95
C LEU A 109 -5.37 -3.56 -1.05
N ALA A 110 -4.67 -3.71 0.08
CA ALA A 110 -3.22 -3.90 0.09
C ALA A 110 -2.79 -5.17 -0.66
N ARG A 111 -3.53 -6.26 -0.50
CA ARG A 111 -3.30 -7.51 -1.25
C ARG A 111 -3.58 -7.34 -2.73
N GLN A 112 -4.68 -6.70 -3.08
CA GLN A 112 -5.07 -6.47 -4.47
C GLN A 112 -4.05 -5.58 -5.19
N LEU A 113 -3.54 -4.56 -4.52
CA LEU A 113 -2.50 -3.67 -5.03
C LEU A 113 -1.09 -4.26 -4.97
N LYS A 114 -0.91 -5.40 -4.30
CA LYS A 114 0.39 -6.06 -4.11
C LYS A 114 1.41 -5.16 -3.39
N VAL A 115 0.95 -4.45 -2.39
CA VAL A 115 1.78 -3.64 -1.50
C VAL A 115 1.91 -4.23 -0.10
N ASP A 116 1.37 -5.43 0.12
CA ASP A 116 1.58 -6.20 1.34
C ASP A 116 2.97 -6.83 1.40
N ALA A 117 3.40 -7.27 2.58
CA ALA A 117 4.73 -7.80 2.80
C ALA A 117 5.03 -9.04 1.94
N VAL A 118 4.05 -9.94 1.75
CA VAL A 118 4.21 -11.14 0.94
C VAL A 118 4.45 -10.81 -0.54
N SER A 119 3.80 -9.77 -1.03
CA SER A 119 3.91 -9.34 -2.44
C SER A 119 5.18 -8.54 -2.71
N THR A 120 5.66 -7.76 -1.73
CA THR A 120 6.82 -6.86 -1.89
C THR A 120 8.14 -7.53 -1.55
N VAL A 121 8.16 -8.41 -0.55
CA VAL A 121 9.37 -9.09 -0.05
C VAL A 121 9.47 -10.54 -0.54
N GLY A 122 8.37 -11.09 -1.05
CA GLY A 122 8.25 -12.49 -1.44
C GLY A 122 7.81 -13.39 -0.29
N LYS A 123 7.65 -14.67 -0.61
CA LYS A 123 7.27 -15.67 0.38
C LYS A 123 8.44 -15.98 1.30
N SER A 124 8.20 -16.28 2.57
CA SER A 124 9.21 -16.60 3.58
C SER A 124 10.20 -17.71 3.14
N ARG A 125 9.77 -18.58 2.22
CA ARG A 125 10.59 -19.63 1.63
C ARG A 125 11.70 -19.06 0.75
N ASP A 126 11.38 -18.01 0.00
CA ASP A 126 12.35 -17.37 -0.91
C ASP A 126 13.37 -16.53 -0.12
N ILE A 127 12.95 -15.99 1.01
CA ILE A 127 13.81 -15.22 1.92
C ILE A 127 14.87 -16.14 2.56
N ARG A 128 14.49 -17.35 2.98
CA ARG A 128 15.45 -18.33 3.55
C ARG A 128 16.50 -18.77 2.55
N ASN A 129 16.09 -19.01 1.31
CA ASN A 129 17.03 -19.44 0.27
C ASN A 129 18.04 -18.35 -0.10
N GLY A 130 17.69 -17.09 0.09
CA GLY A 130 18.62 -15.97 -0.09
C GLY A 130 19.66 -15.84 1.02
N SER A 131 19.35 -16.25 2.25
CA SER A 131 20.27 -16.17 3.39
C SER A 131 21.25 -17.34 3.48
N GLU A 132 20.99 -18.44 2.76
CA GLU A 132 21.90 -19.59 2.70
C GLU A 132 23.00 -19.48 1.63
N LEU A 133 22.98 -18.38 0.85
CA LEU A 133 23.93 -18.10 -0.22
C LEU A 133 24.99 -17.06 0.15
N GLU A 134 24.96 -16.54 1.38
CA GLU A 134 26.01 -15.71 1.98
C GLU A 134 26.94 -16.57 2.88
#